data_78c8a740095582fc1812efa5d0dc9389
#
_entry.id   78c8a740095582fc1812efa5d0dc9389
#
_cell.length_a   1.000
_cell.length_b   1.000
_cell.length_c   1.000
_cell.angle_alpha   90.00
_cell.angle_beta   90.00
_cell.angle_gamma   90.00
#
_symmetry.space_group_name_H-M   'P 1'
#
loop_
_entity.id
_entity.type
_entity.pdbx_description
1 polymer ?
#
loop_
_entity_poly.entity_id
_entity_poly.type
_entity_poly.pdbx_seq_one_letter_code
_entity_poly.pdbx_strand_id
1 'polypeptide(L)'
;MIHLFHRRITFSLALTIGFLTLIIIGSILLSLPFANKAGQTTNYSDALFTATSAVCVTGLSTVTTATQWSFFGQLIIMILVEVGGLGFMTFAVMLSNFAHQRMSLGARMLTGEALNLNRPSQLRIVQLIIKLSLVVQLIGAILLFIALKPRLGIGKGIWYSIFHSVTAYCNAGFDLFGPSLEQFNNNPYFLTIIMLLIGAGSFGFLVWRDLLTYHIHHKLSLIHI
;
A
#
# COMPACT_ATOMS: atom_id res chain seq x y z
N MET A 1 26.96 30.51 17.91
CA MET A 1 27.10 29.81 16.62
C MET A 1 26.31 28.50 16.66
N ILE A 2 24.95 28.57 16.80
CA ILE A 2 24.02 27.41 16.65
C ILE A 2 22.69 27.99 16.14
N HIS A 3 22.64 28.35 14.84
CA HIS A 3 21.40 28.80 14.18
C HIS A 3 21.27 28.16 12.79
N LEU A 4 21.42 26.82 12.69
CA LEU A 4 21.43 26.15 11.37
C LEU A 4 20.29 25.16 11.13
N PHE A 5 19.24 25.08 11.95
CA PHE A 5 18.16 24.10 11.72
C PHE A 5 16.74 24.67 11.94
N HIS A 6 16.44 25.84 11.34
CA HIS A 6 15.05 26.35 11.26
C HIS A 6 14.62 26.56 9.81
N ARG A 7 15.01 25.67 8.90
CA ARG A 7 14.34 25.56 7.60
C ARG A 7 12.95 24.97 7.84
N ARG A 8 11.92 25.78 7.57
CA ARG A 8 10.53 25.31 7.55
C ARG A 8 10.46 24.13 6.60
N ILE A 9 10.28 22.92 7.12
CA ILE A 9 10.13 21.72 6.31
C ILE A 9 8.82 21.91 5.54
N THR A 10 8.93 22.10 4.24
CA THR A 10 7.78 22.15 3.34
C THR A 10 7.11 20.76 3.33
N PHE A 11 5.80 20.72 3.15
CA PHE A 11 5.03 19.49 3.10
C PHE A 11 5.61 18.49 2.09
N SER A 12 5.97 18.96 0.87
CA SER A 12 6.63 18.14 -0.15
C SER A 12 7.95 17.53 0.35
N LEU A 13 8.78 18.31 1.06
CA LEU A 13 10.05 17.82 1.59
C LEU A 13 9.84 16.74 2.67
N ALA A 14 8.88 16.96 3.58
CA ALA A 14 8.54 15.96 4.61
C ALA A 14 8.11 14.64 4.00
N LEU A 15 7.37 14.70 2.91
CA LEU A 15 6.87 13.56 2.17
C LEU A 15 7.99 12.82 1.46
N THR A 16 8.82 13.54 0.72
CA THR A 16 9.98 12.96 0.04
C THR A 16 10.90 12.26 1.04
N ILE A 17 11.17 12.90 2.18
CA ILE A 17 11.97 12.30 3.26
C ILE A 17 11.28 11.05 3.82
N GLY A 18 9.96 11.09 4.01
CA GLY A 18 9.20 9.94 4.50
C GLY A 18 9.28 8.73 3.57
N PHE A 19 9.05 8.92 2.28
CA PHE A 19 9.19 7.85 1.29
C PHE A 19 10.63 7.33 1.19
N LEU A 20 11.61 8.22 1.16
CA LEU A 20 13.02 7.84 1.15
C LEU A 20 13.40 7.03 2.39
N THR A 21 12.91 7.43 3.56
CA THR A 21 13.15 6.71 4.82
C THR A 21 12.55 5.30 4.77
N LEU A 22 11.33 5.15 4.26
CA LEU A 22 10.68 3.85 4.09
C LEU A 22 11.46 2.96 3.13
N ILE A 23 11.94 3.51 2.01
CA ILE A 23 12.76 2.78 1.03
C ILE A 23 14.06 2.31 1.69
N ILE A 24 14.76 3.17 2.42
CA ILE A 24 16.02 2.83 3.08
C ILE A 24 15.78 1.76 4.16
N ILE A 25 14.79 1.94 5.02
CA ILE A 25 14.46 0.93 6.05
C ILE A 25 14.07 -0.40 5.39
N GLY A 26 13.21 -0.36 4.38
CA GLY A 26 12.79 -1.54 3.63
C GLY A 26 13.97 -2.26 2.96
N SER A 27 14.89 -1.53 2.34
CA SER A 27 16.07 -2.11 1.69
C SER A 27 17.02 -2.76 2.70
N ILE A 28 17.23 -2.14 3.87
CA ILE A 28 18.03 -2.73 4.95
C ILE A 28 17.38 -4.02 5.45
N LEU A 29 16.09 -4.02 5.71
CA LEU A 29 15.35 -5.20 6.18
C LEU A 29 15.38 -6.33 5.14
N LEU A 30 15.25 -6.02 3.86
CA LEU A 30 15.31 -7.00 2.77
C LEU A 30 16.73 -7.52 2.51
N SER A 31 17.77 -6.79 2.85
CA SER A 31 19.15 -7.28 2.74
C SER A 31 19.54 -8.27 3.84
N LEU A 32 18.75 -8.39 4.91
CA LEU A 32 19.04 -9.32 6.01
C LEU A 32 18.91 -10.79 5.58
N PRO A 33 19.74 -11.70 6.16
CA PRO A 33 19.72 -13.11 5.79
C PRO A 33 18.36 -13.79 5.96
N PHE A 34 17.59 -13.40 6.98
CA PHE A 34 16.27 -14.02 7.21
C PHE A 34 15.21 -13.55 6.22
N ALA A 35 15.43 -12.46 5.48
CA ALA A 35 14.53 -12.04 4.41
C ALA A 35 14.70 -12.89 3.15
N ASN A 36 15.82 -13.61 3.01
CA ASN A 36 16.14 -14.47 1.89
C ASN A 36 15.87 -15.95 2.23
N LYS A 37 15.30 -16.71 1.29
CA LYS A 37 15.07 -18.16 1.45
C LYS A 37 16.35 -18.97 1.60
N ALA A 38 17.44 -18.56 0.94
CA ALA A 38 18.73 -19.23 1.03
C ALA A 38 19.47 -18.93 2.36
N GLY A 39 18.94 -18.08 3.23
CA GLY A 39 19.61 -17.65 4.46
C GLY A 39 20.88 -16.84 4.22
N GLN A 40 21.11 -16.36 3.01
CA GLN A 40 22.23 -15.52 2.62
C GLN A 40 21.79 -14.07 2.47
N THR A 41 22.73 -13.13 2.63
CA THR A 41 22.46 -11.71 2.38
C THR A 41 22.15 -11.51 0.90
N THR A 42 21.06 -10.82 0.60
CA THR A 42 20.73 -10.37 -0.75
C THR A 42 21.62 -9.19 -1.14
N ASN A 43 22.01 -9.10 -2.41
CA ASN A 43 22.70 -7.91 -2.91
C ASN A 43 21.90 -6.65 -2.56
N TYR A 44 22.57 -5.65 -2.01
CA TYR A 44 21.91 -4.43 -1.56
C TYR A 44 21.16 -3.72 -2.71
N SER A 45 21.69 -3.78 -3.94
CA SER A 45 21.03 -3.23 -5.13
C SER A 45 19.67 -3.87 -5.40
N ASP A 46 19.56 -5.21 -5.27
CA ASP A 46 18.31 -5.92 -5.47
C ASP A 46 17.30 -5.64 -4.34
N ALA A 47 17.80 -5.57 -3.11
CA ALA A 47 16.99 -5.20 -1.95
C ALA A 47 16.47 -3.75 -2.07
N LEU A 48 17.32 -2.81 -2.47
CA LEU A 48 16.97 -1.41 -2.68
C LEU A 48 15.96 -1.25 -3.82
N PHE A 49 16.18 -1.93 -4.95
CA PHE A 49 15.27 -1.91 -6.07
C PHE A 49 13.89 -2.45 -5.68
N THR A 50 13.85 -3.61 -5.01
CA THR A 50 12.61 -4.22 -4.55
C THR A 50 11.87 -3.35 -3.54
N ALA A 51 12.59 -2.75 -2.56
CA ALA A 51 11.99 -1.83 -1.60
C ALA A 51 11.42 -0.58 -2.28
N THR A 52 12.15 0.00 -3.24
CA THR A 52 11.68 1.15 -4.02
C THR A 52 10.44 0.79 -4.82
N SER A 53 10.48 -0.33 -5.52
CA SER A 53 9.35 -0.84 -6.29
C SER A 53 8.11 -1.10 -5.44
N ALA A 54 8.30 -1.65 -4.23
CA ALA A 54 7.20 -1.92 -3.30
C ALA A 54 6.57 -0.62 -2.77
N VAL A 55 7.40 0.34 -2.32
CA VAL A 55 6.92 1.62 -1.79
C VAL A 55 6.29 2.50 -2.87
N CYS A 56 6.86 2.50 -4.09
CA CYS A 56 6.31 3.23 -5.22
C CYS A 56 5.19 2.46 -5.96
N VAL A 57 4.88 1.24 -5.51
CA VAL A 57 3.79 0.42 -6.08
C VAL A 57 3.97 0.19 -7.59
N THR A 58 5.21 -0.08 -8.04
CA THR A 58 5.53 -0.26 -9.46
C THR A 58 5.50 -1.71 -9.92
N GLY A 59 5.75 -2.67 -9.01
CA GLY A 59 5.72 -4.11 -9.30
C GLY A 59 6.90 -4.65 -10.09
N LEU A 60 7.89 -3.82 -10.36
CA LEU A 60 9.11 -4.27 -11.04
C LEU A 60 10.02 -4.98 -10.03
N SER A 61 10.68 -6.04 -10.45
CA SER A 61 11.62 -6.79 -9.63
C SER A 61 12.84 -7.24 -10.44
N THR A 62 14.02 -7.14 -9.84
CA THR A 62 15.26 -7.70 -10.40
C THR A 62 15.42 -9.19 -10.11
N VAL A 63 14.71 -9.66 -9.10
CA VAL A 63 14.71 -11.06 -8.64
C VAL A 63 13.29 -11.56 -8.48
N THR A 64 13.07 -12.86 -8.73
CA THR A 64 11.73 -13.45 -8.61
C THR A 64 11.29 -13.46 -7.15
N THR A 65 10.18 -12.79 -6.83
CA THR A 65 9.65 -12.67 -5.46
C THR A 65 9.38 -14.03 -4.82
N ALA A 66 8.86 -14.96 -5.60
CA ALA A 66 8.52 -16.31 -5.14
C ALA A 66 9.73 -17.14 -4.68
N THR A 67 10.89 -16.98 -5.32
CA THR A 67 12.08 -17.84 -5.09
C THR A 67 13.08 -17.17 -4.16
N GLN A 68 13.25 -15.88 -4.26
CA GLN A 68 14.25 -15.12 -3.50
C GLN A 68 13.83 -14.88 -2.06
N TRP A 69 12.61 -14.38 -1.84
CA TRP A 69 12.20 -13.87 -0.52
C TRP A 69 11.59 -14.96 0.35
N SER A 70 12.06 -15.05 1.58
CA SER A 70 11.45 -15.86 2.65
C SER A 70 10.05 -15.30 3.00
N PHE A 71 9.32 -16.00 3.85
CA PHE A 71 8.07 -15.49 4.42
C PHE A 71 8.23 -14.09 5.04
N PHE A 72 9.34 -13.86 5.76
CA PHE A 72 9.64 -12.56 6.36
C PHE A 72 9.91 -11.48 5.29
N GLY A 73 10.68 -11.80 4.25
CA GLY A 73 10.91 -10.88 3.13
C GLY A 73 9.63 -10.53 2.38
N GLN A 74 8.78 -11.53 2.13
CA GLN A 74 7.46 -11.32 1.52
C GLN A 74 6.55 -10.45 2.40
N LEU A 75 6.58 -10.63 3.72
CA LEU A 75 5.83 -9.80 4.67
C LEU A 75 6.30 -8.35 4.64
N ILE A 76 7.61 -8.11 4.58
CA ILE A 76 8.17 -6.75 4.43
C ILE A 76 7.67 -6.12 3.14
N ILE A 77 7.77 -6.83 2.01
CA ILE A 77 7.29 -6.34 0.70
C ILE A 77 5.80 -5.98 0.80
N MET A 78 4.98 -6.85 1.37
CA MET A 78 3.55 -6.62 1.53
C MET A 78 3.24 -5.37 2.37
N ILE A 79 3.97 -5.16 3.48
CA ILE A 79 3.82 -3.96 4.32
C ILE A 79 4.24 -2.70 3.56
N LEU A 80 5.36 -2.74 2.83
CA LEU A 80 5.82 -1.61 2.02
C LEU A 80 4.82 -1.26 0.92
N VAL A 81 4.25 -2.27 0.26
CA VAL A 81 3.18 -2.11 -0.74
C VAL A 81 1.94 -1.49 -0.13
N GLU A 82 1.50 -1.97 1.04
CA GLU A 82 0.31 -1.44 1.72
C GLU A 82 0.51 0.03 2.12
N VAL A 83 1.67 0.36 2.70
CA VAL A 83 2.00 1.76 3.06
C VAL A 83 2.12 2.64 1.82
N GLY A 84 2.71 2.16 0.74
CA GLY A 84 2.81 2.87 -0.54
C GLY A 84 1.47 3.05 -1.22
N GLY A 85 0.67 1.98 -1.29
CA GLY A 85 -0.63 1.93 -1.98
C GLY A 85 -1.74 2.71 -1.31
N LEU A 86 -1.74 2.80 0.03
CA LEU A 86 -2.66 3.70 0.75
C LEU A 86 -2.38 5.17 0.46
N GLY A 87 -1.28 5.42 -0.18
CA GLY A 87 -0.94 6.65 -0.87
C GLY A 87 -0.51 7.79 0.05
N PHE A 88 0.07 8.72 -0.64
CA PHE A 88 0.59 10.00 -0.20
C PHE A 88 -0.26 10.71 0.88
N MET A 89 -1.58 10.73 0.74
CA MET A 89 -2.46 11.47 1.64
C MET A 89 -2.57 10.84 3.02
N THR A 90 -2.65 9.52 3.08
CA THR A 90 -2.75 8.80 4.36
C THR A 90 -1.46 8.90 5.15
N PHE A 91 -0.32 8.74 4.47
CA PHE A 91 1.00 8.92 5.08
C PHE A 91 1.22 10.34 5.60
N ALA A 92 0.84 11.34 4.80
CA ALA A 92 0.96 12.74 5.19
C ALA A 92 0.12 13.08 6.44
N VAL A 93 -1.10 12.57 6.54
CA VAL A 93 -1.96 12.79 7.70
C VAL A 93 -1.44 12.01 8.92
N MET A 94 -0.96 10.77 8.75
CA MET A 94 -0.33 10.01 9.84
C MET A 94 0.91 10.71 10.37
N LEU A 95 1.81 11.15 9.49
CA LEU A 95 3.04 11.85 9.89
C LEU A 95 2.72 13.15 10.66
N SER A 96 1.71 13.91 10.21
CA SER A 96 1.23 15.11 10.90
C SER A 96 0.72 14.82 12.32
N ASN A 97 0.11 13.67 12.55
CA ASN A 97 -0.36 13.24 13.86
C ASN A 97 0.77 12.81 14.79
N PHE A 98 1.71 12.01 14.27
CA PHE A 98 2.84 11.51 15.05
C PHE A 98 3.80 12.64 15.47
N ALA A 99 3.98 13.63 14.62
CA ALA A 99 4.94 14.70 14.88
C ALA A 99 4.51 15.72 15.95
N HIS A 100 3.26 15.69 16.47
CA HIS A 100 2.70 16.68 17.42
C HIS A 100 3.01 18.14 17.03
N GLN A 101 3.45 18.36 15.81
CA GLN A 101 3.84 19.68 15.32
C GLN A 101 2.57 20.51 15.05
N ARG A 102 2.54 21.71 15.64
CA ARG A 102 1.59 22.74 15.22
C ARG A 102 1.84 23.01 13.74
N MET A 103 0.99 22.51 12.87
CA MET A 103 1.07 22.79 11.44
C MET A 103 1.01 24.29 11.23
N SER A 104 1.94 24.83 10.44
CA SER A 104 1.91 26.26 10.06
C SER A 104 0.63 26.52 9.24
N LEU A 105 0.15 27.79 9.26
CA LEU A 105 -1.03 28.20 8.48
C LEU A 105 -0.93 27.80 6.99
N GLY A 106 0.26 27.83 6.39
CA GLY A 106 0.49 27.39 5.00
C GLY A 106 0.33 25.88 4.79
N ALA A 107 0.79 25.04 5.74
CA ALA A 107 0.57 23.59 5.66
C ALA A 107 -0.90 23.21 5.91
N ARG A 108 -1.61 24.01 6.70
CA ARG A 108 -3.08 23.89 6.89
C ARG A 108 -3.84 24.24 5.62
N MET A 109 -3.44 25.28 4.90
CA MET A 109 -4.07 25.66 3.64
C MET A 109 -3.89 24.58 2.57
N LEU A 110 -2.67 24.07 2.39
CA LEU A 110 -2.41 23.05 1.37
C LEU A 110 -3.14 21.71 1.63
N THR A 111 -3.21 21.29 2.89
CA THR A 111 -3.95 20.07 3.26
C THR A 111 -5.45 20.30 3.32
N GLY A 112 -5.88 21.50 3.73
CA GLY A 112 -7.28 21.92 3.76
C GLY A 112 -7.84 22.21 2.38
N GLU A 113 -7.05 22.80 1.47
CA GLU A 113 -7.43 23.04 0.08
C GLU A 113 -7.55 21.74 -0.72
N ALA A 114 -6.61 20.79 -0.52
CA ALA A 114 -6.67 19.50 -1.20
C ALA A 114 -7.86 18.62 -0.76
N LEU A 115 -8.37 18.81 0.47
CA LEU A 115 -9.45 17.97 1.03
C LEU A 115 -10.66 18.79 1.51
N ASN A 116 -10.59 20.12 1.50
CA ASN A 116 -11.65 21.05 1.93
C ASN A 116 -12.30 20.70 3.31
N LEU A 117 -11.49 20.26 4.29
CA LEU A 117 -11.98 19.61 5.51
C LEU A 117 -11.34 20.15 6.79
N ASN A 118 -12.15 20.29 7.85
CA ASN A 118 -11.71 20.60 9.21
C ASN A 118 -10.96 19.40 9.87
N ARG A 119 -9.99 19.67 10.76
CA ARG A 119 -9.12 18.66 11.42
C ARG A 119 -9.81 17.38 11.91
N PRO A 120 -10.94 17.42 12.63
CA PRO A 120 -11.58 16.18 13.10
C PRO A 120 -12.17 15.34 11.97
N SER A 121 -12.52 15.94 10.83
CA SER A 121 -13.01 15.22 9.68
C SER A 121 -11.91 14.52 8.88
N GLN A 122 -10.70 15.09 8.83
CA GLN A 122 -9.54 14.47 8.13
C GLN A 122 -9.14 13.14 8.76
N LEU A 123 -9.07 13.06 10.09
CA LEU A 123 -8.76 11.81 10.79
C LEU A 123 -9.80 10.73 10.56
N ARG A 124 -11.07 11.10 10.57
CA ARG A 124 -12.17 10.17 10.27
C ARG A 124 -12.08 9.62 8.85
N ILE A 125 -11.69 10.45 7.90
CA ILE A 125 -11.50 10.02 6.50
C ILE A 125 -10.35 9.02 6.38
N VAL A 126 -9.20 9.31 6.99
CA VAL A 126 -8.06 8.36 6.99
C VAL A 126 -8.46 7.03 7.63
N GLN A 127 -9.15 7.07 8.76
CA GLN A 127 -9.66 5.85 9.40
C GLN A 127 -10.64 5.10 8.50
N LEU A 128 -11.51 5.82 7.79
CA LEU A 128 -12.44 5.23 6.83
C LEU A 128 -11.69 4.55 5.69
N ILE A 129 -10.68 5.23 5.11
CA ILE A 129 -9.85 4.69 4.02
C ILE A 129 -9.18 3.39 4.46
N ILE A 130 -8.50 3.40 5.62
CA ILE A 130 -7.80 2.22 6.13
C ILE A 130 -8.79 1.08 6.40
N LYS A 131 -9.91 1.37 7.05
CA LYS A 131 -10.93 0.35 7.32
C LYS A 131 -11.52 -0.24 6.04
N LEU A 132 -11.84 0.61 5.06
CA LEU A 132 -12.40 0.18 3.79
C LEU A 132 -11.39 -0.66 3.02
N SER A 133 -10.14 -0.22 2.93
CA SER A 133 -9.05 -0.97 2.31
C SER A 133 -8.92 -2.36 2.92
N LEU A 134 -8.80 -2.45 4.25
CA LEU A 134 -8.67 -3.72 4.96
C LEU A 134 -9.90 -4.64 4.76
N VAL A 135 -11.11 -4.08 4.73
CA VAL A 135 -12.33 -4.87 4.49
C VAL A 135 -12.35 -5.43 3.08
N VAL A 136 -12.06 -4.60 2.06
CA VAL A 136 -12.04 -5.05 0.66
C VAL A 136 -10.94 -6.10 0.45
N GLN A 137 -9.76 -5.88 1.00
CA GLN A 137 -8.65 -6.83 0.95
C GLN A 137 -8.98 -8.14 1.67
N LEU A 138 -9.65 -8.09 2.83
CA LEU A 138 -10.08 -9.29 3.54
C LEU A 138 -11.08 -10.10 2.73
N ILE A 139 -12.08 -9.45 2.14
CA ILE A 139 -13.06 -10.10 1.26
C ILE A 139 -12.34 -10.72 0.06
N GLY A 140 -11.45 -9.97 -0.59
CA GLY A 140 -10.63 -10.45 -1.69
C GLY A 140 -9.77 -11.66 -1.31
N ALA A 141 -9.12 -11.62 -0.15
CA ALA A 141 -8.32 -12.74 0.35
C ALA A 141 -9.18 -14.00 0.58
N ILE A 142 -10.39 -13.88 1.13
CA ILE A 142 -11.31 -15.01 1.31
C ILE A 142 -11.71 -15.60 -0.04
N LEU A 143 -12.08 -14.76 -1.01
CA LEU A 143 -12.47 -15.23 -2.34
C LEU A 143 -11.30 -15.89 -3.09
N LEU A 144 -10.10 -15.30 -3.01
CA LEU A 144 -8.88 -15.89 -3.58
C LEU A 144 -8.51 -17.21 -2.90
N PHE A 145 -8.72 -17.32 -1.58
CA PHE A 145 -8.45 -18.57 -0.86
C PHE A 145 -9.30 -19.72 -1.37
N ILE A 146 -10.56 -19.48 -1.71
CA ILE A 146 -11.45 -20.51 -2.30
C ILE A 146 -10.86 -21.04 -3.61
N ALA A 147 -10.27 -20.15 -4.43
CA ALA A 147 -9.64 -20.54 -5.69
C ALA A 147 -8.29 -21.27 -5.49
N LEU A 148 -7.51 -20.86 -4.50
CA LEU A 148 -6.13 -21.32 -4.29
C LEU A 148 -6.03 -22.56 -3.39
N LYS A 149 -6.98 -22.76 -2.48
CA LYS A 149 -7.01 -23.92 -1.54
C LYS A 149 -6.83 -25.27 -2.23
N PRO A 150 -7.49 -25.57 -3.37
CA PRO A 150 -7.34 -26.87 -4.03
C PRO A 150 -5.93 -27.13 -4.56
N ARG A 151 -5.18 -26.07 -4.92
CA ARG A 151 -3.85 -26.16 -5.53
C ARG A 151 -2.71 -26.07 -4.52
N LEU A 152 -2.85 -25.23 -3.49
CA LEU A 152 -1.76 -24.89 -2.57
C LEU A 152 -1.95 -25.47 -1.16
N GLY A 153 -3.12 -26.04 -0.86
CA GLY A 153 -3.49 -26.44 0.48
C GLY A 153 -3.84 -25.26 1.38
N ILE A 154 -4.05 -25.53 2.68
CA ILE A 154 -4.56 -24.51 3.61
C ILE A 154 -3.49 -23.46 3.94
N GLY A 155 -2.31 -23.87 4.39
CA GLY A 155 -1.28 -22.96 4.90
C GLY A 155 -0.77 -21.97 3.84
N LYS A 156 -0.26 -22.51 2.72
CA LYS A 156 0.20 -21.68 1.60
C LYS A 156 -0.96 -20.91 0.96
N GLY A 157 -2.14 -21.54 0.86
CA GLY A 157 -3.32 -20.92 0.28
C GLY A 157 -3.73 -19.64 1.02
N ILE A 158 -3.74 -19.65 2.35
CA ILE A 158 -4.05 -18.44 3.16
C ILE A 158 -3.04 -17.34 2.87
N TRP A 159 -1.73 -17.65 2.96
CA TRP A 159 -0.71 -16.63 2.78
C TRP A 159 -0.74 -16.01 1.38
N TYR A 160 -0.82 -16.85 0.35
CA TYR A 160 -0.87 -16.40 -1.03
C TYR A 160 -2.12 -15.56 -1.31
N SER A 161 -3.26 -15.93 -0.73
CA SER A 161 -4.51 -15.17 -0.88
C SER A 161 -4.42 -13.78 -0.24
N ILE A 162 -3.86 -13.68 0.96
CA ILE A 162 -3.66 -12.38 1.63
C ILE A 162 -2.69 -11.53 0.83
N PHE A 163 -1.53 -12.08 0.46
CA PHE A 163 -0.51 -11.35 -0.28
C PHE A 163 -1.04 -10.81 -1.61
N HIS A 164 -1.70 -11.67 -2.41
CA HIS A 164 -2.23 -11.25 -3.71
C HIS A 164 -3.43 -10.31 -3.59
N SER A 165 -4.23 -10.43 -2.54
CA SER A 165 -5.31 -9.48 -2.27
C SER A 165 -4.77 -8.08 -1.99
N VAL A 166 -3.74 -7.96 -1.15
CA VAL A 166 -3.07 -6.69 -0.85
C VAL A 166 -2.41 -6.11 -2.09
N THR A 167 -1.59 -6.91 -2.78
CA THR A 167 -0.84 -6.42 -3.95
C THR A 167 -1.76 -6.06 -5.12
N ALA A 168 -2.86 -6.78 -5.33
CA ALA A 168 -3.86 -6.46 -6.35
C ALA A 168 -4.63 -5.18 -6.01
N TYR A 169 -5.11 -5.04 -4.76
CA TYR A 169 -5.82 -3.83 -4.33
C TYR A 169 -4.92 -2.59 -4.41
N CYS A 170 -3.66 -2.70 -4.01
CA CYS A 170 -2.69 -1.61 -4.12
C CYS A 170 -2.18 -1.40 -5.55
N ASN A 171 -2.54 -2.23 -6.53
CA ASN A 171 -2.02 -2.22 -7.90
C ASN A 171 -0.49 -2.41 -7.98
N ALA A 172 0.07 -3.16 -7.05
CA ALA A 172 1.52 -3.28 -6.89
C ALA A 172 2.18 -4.29 -7.82
N GLY A 173 1.44 -5.30 -8.33
CA GLY A 173 1.95 -6.26 -9.31
C GLY A 173 2.93 -7.32 -8.79
N PHE A 174 3.25 -7.36 -7.49
CA PHE A 174 4.07 -8.43 -6.93
C PHE A 174 3.30 -9.74 -6.85
N ASP A 175 3.94 -10.85 -7.22
CA ASP A 175 3.37 -12.19 -7.17
C ASP A 175 4.26 -13.20 -6.43
N LEU A 176 3.66 -14.26 -5.92
CA LEU A 176 4.35 -15.38 -5.26
C LEU A 176 4.34 -16.66 -6.10
N PHE A 177 3.88 -16.61 -7.36
CA PHE A 177 3.81 -17.77 -8.21
C PHE A 177 5.04 -17.98 -9.07
N GLY A 178 5.83 -16.93 -9.29
CA GLY A 178 7.06 -16.96 -10.10
C GLY A 178 6.83 -16.52 -11.55
N PRO A 179 6.07 -17.26 -12.37
CA PRO A 179 5.78 -16.83 -13.75
C PRO A 179 4.56 -15.91 -13.83
N SER A 180 4.38 -15.03 -12.85
CA SER A 180 3.22 -14.15 -12.76
C SER A 180 1.89 -14.91 -12.70
N LEU A 181 0.82 -14.33 -13.21
CA LEU A 181 -0.52 -14.96 -13.20
C LEU A 181 -0.81 -15.83 -14.42
N GLU A 182 0.16 -16.08 -15.30
CA GLU A 182 -0.03 -16.85 -16.55
C GLU A 182 -0.64 -18.24 -16.31
N GLN A 183 -0.26 -18.89 -15.22
CA GLN A 183 -0.79 -20.19 -14.84
C GLN A 183 -2.30 -20.21 -14.53
N PHE A 184 -2.92 -19.02 -14.38
CA PHE A 184 -4.35 -18.87 -14.11
C PHE A 184 -5.17 -18.43 -15.32
N ASN A 185 -4.58 -18.38 -16.54
CA ASN A 185 -5.28 -17.98 -17.76
C ASN A 185 -6.61 -18.75 -17.98
N ASN A 186 -6.66 -20.01 -17.58
CA ASN A 186 -7.85 -20.85 -17.69
C ASN A 186 -8.75 -20.83 -16.44
N ASN A 187 -8.49 -19.91 -15.49
CA ASN A 187 -9.30 -19.77 -14.27
C ASN A 187 -9.97 -18.39 -14.24
N PRO A 188 -11.11 -18.21 -14.90
CA PRO A 188 -11.79 -16.93 -14.98
C PRO A 188 -12.23 -16.42 -13.60
N TYR A 189 -12.56 -17.31 -12.66
CA TYR A 189 -12.93 -16.95 -11.30
C TYR A 189 -11.78 -16.20 -10.59
N PHE A 190 -10.56 -16.78 -10.62
CA PHE A 190 -9.38 -16.15 -10.00
C PHE A 190 -9.07 -14.79 -10.64
N LEU A 191 -9.04 -14.74 -11.98
CA LEU A 191 -8.74 -13.51 -12.71
C LEU A 191 -9.78 -12.41 -12.47
N THR A 192 -11.07 -12.76 -12.41
CA THR A 192 -12.13 -11.80 -12.12
C THR A 192 -11.96 -11.17 -10.74
N ILE A 193 -11.60 -11.96 -9.71
CA ILE A 193 -11.37 -11.41 -8.37
C ILE A 193 -10.18 -10.44 -8.38
N ILE A 194 -9.06 -10.81 -9.03
CA ILE A 194 -7.90 -9.92 -9.16
C ILE A 194 -8.30 -8.62 -9.87
N MET A 195 -9.03 -8.68 -10.99
CA MET A 195 -9.48 -7.50 -11.71
C MET A 195 -10.40 -6.60 -10.86
N LEU A 196 -11.31 -7.19 -10.09
CA LEU A 196 -12.18 -6.44 -9.18
C LEU A 196 -11.39 -5.76 -8.06
N LEU A 197 -10.37 -6.41 -7.50
CA LEU A 197 -9.49 -5.82 -6.49
C LEU A 197 -8.69 -4.66 -7.06
N ILE A 198 -8.10 -4.81 -8.25
CA ILE A 198 -7.39 -3.76 -8.98
C ILE A 198 -8.33 -2.57 -9.23
N GLY A 199 -9.53 -2.83 -9.75
CA GLY A 199 -10.55 -1.81 -9.97
C GLY A 199 -10.93 -1.09 -8.69
N ALA A 200 -11.22 -1.83 -7.61
CA ALA A 200 -11.58 -1.26 -6.31
C ALA A 200 -10.50 -0.35 -5.74
N GLY A 201 -9.22 -0.74 -5.86
CA GLY A 201 -8.07 0.08 -5.43
C GLY A 201 -7.88 1.34 -6.29
N SER A 202 -8.17 1.24 -7.58
CA SER A 202 -8.01 2.33 -8.54
C SER A 202 -9.08 3.42 -8.44
N PHE A 203 -10.26 3.13 -7.88
CA PHE A 203 -11.37 4.11 -7.79
C PHE A 203 -11.04 5.35 -6.94
N GLY A 204 -9.99 5.28 -6.13
CA GLY A 204 -9.64 6.38 -5.23
C GLY A 204 -10.64 6.56 -4.07
N PHE A 205 -10.11 7.02 -2.96
CA PHE A 205 -10.88 7.11 -1.70
C PHE A 205 -12.01 8.14 -1.70
N LEU A 206 -11.94 9.18 -2.53
CA LEU A 206 -13.00 10.19 -2.64
C LEU A 206 -14.27 9.59 -3.24
N VAL A 207 -14.12 8.76 -4.27
CA VAL A 207 -15.24 8.05 -4.90
C VAL A 207 -15.87 7.07 -3.92
N TRP A 208 -15.06 6.31 -3.19
CA TRP A 208 -15.55 5.41 -2.14
C TRP A 208 -16.31 6.16 -1.05
N ARG A 209 -15.78 7.29 -0.59
CA ARG A 209 -16.45 8.14 0.40
C ARG A 209 -17.81 8.59 -0.12
N ASP A 210 -17.87 9.09 -1.37
CA ASP A 210 -19.09 9.62 -1.93
C ASP A 210 -20.14 8.52 -2.19
N LEU A 211 -19.72 7.33 -2.64
CA LEU A 211 -20.59 6.17 -2.77
C LEU A 211 -21.20 5.75 -1.41
N LEU A 212 -20.40 5.71 -0.35
CA LEU A 212 -20.87 5.38 0.99
C LEU A 212 -21.78 6.48 1.55
N THR A 213 -21.47 7.76 1.30
CA THR A 213 -22.27 8.89 1.78
C THR A 213 -23.59 9.00 1.00
N TYR A 214 -23.59 8.68 -0.29
CA TYR A 214 -24.81 8.63 -1.12
C TYR A 214 -25.80 7.59 -0.61
N HIS A 215 -25.32 6.40 -0.23
CA HIS A 215 -26.18 5.35 0.34
C HIS A 215 -26.81 5.77 1.68
N ILE A 216 -26.14 6.66 2.44
CA ILE A 216 -26.63 7.12 3.75
C ILE A 216 -27.52 8.36 3.65
N HIS A 217 -27.25 9.27 2.70
CA HIS A 217 -27.87 10.61 2.67
C HIS A 217 -28.51 11.02 1.33
N HIS A 218 -28.55 10.17 0.31
CA HIS A 218 -29.09 10.46 -1.04
C HIS A 218 -28.54 11.75 -1.72
N LYS A 219 -27.32 12.19 -1.37
CA LYS A 219 -26.68 13.38 -1.96
C LYS A 219 -25.28 13.04 -2.45
N LEU A 220 -25.08 13.00 -3.77
CA LEU A 220 -23.76 12.94 -4.40
C LEU A 220 -23.13 14.34 -4.40
N SER A 221 -21.98 14.51 -3.76
CA SER A 221 -21.29 15.80 -3.69
C SER A 221 -20.40 16.11 -4.90
N LEU A 222 -20.11 15.09 -5.72
CA LEU A 222 -19.25 15.20 -6.93
C LEU A 222 -19.95 15.68 -8.20
N ILE A 223 -21.27 15.95 -8.19
CA ILE A 223 -22.03 16.35 -9.39
C ILE A 223 -22.07 17.88 -9.58
N HIS A 224 -21.28 18.62 -8.84
CA HIS A 224 -21.12 20.05 -9.05
C HIS A 224 -19.68 20.38 -9.48
N ILE A 225 -19.30 19.94 -10.69
CA ILE A 225 -18.26 20.56 -11.50
C ILE A 225 -18.91 21.14 -12.76
#